data_edf8d48916c4eadcf5326c074915bf9f
#
_entry.id   edf8d48916c4eadcf5326c074915bf9f
#
_cell.length_a   1.000
_cell.length_b   1.000
_cell.length_c   1.000
_cell.angle_alpha   90.00
_cell.angle_beta   90.00
_cell.angle_gamma   90.00
#
_symmetry.space_group_name_H-M   'P 1'
#
loop_
_entity.id
_entity.type
_entity.pdbx_description
1 polymer ?
#
loop_
_entity_poly.entity_id
_entity_poly.type
_entity_poly.pdbx_seq_one_letter_code
_entity_poly.pdbx_strand_id
1 'polypeptide(L)'
;MASGAIVNTVVHKNAKEKELQNHDRQGVAGVRIVRQKVATDLAGQELPETASPTLQERKQQLVRTAIWDAATDLFAEQGYDETTIEDIAQKAGVSRRSFFRYFASKSDLMAHGVFDYGTYLTEAIKACPPEYPLSEVFRGTVFEVAQKCAALPRTRKIMQIAAKYPAAREAHQSRAAELQERVEKAIALRSGVAGADSAHGMVAGLILSVLAVIFRAWFEQDRQDISATADQVLATLGRLVCQNEKPRPI
;
A
#
# COMPACT_ATOMS: atom_id res chain seq x y z
N MET A 1 -55.10 -25.16 4.13
CA MET A 1 -54.20 -24.56 5.15
C MET A 1 -52.77 -24.50 4.63
N ALA A 2 -52.51 -23.76 3.53
CA ALA A 2 -51.17 -23.67 2.93
C ALA A 2 -50.73 -22.23 2.62
N SER A 3 -51.48 -21.21 3.07
CA SER A 3 -51.20 -19.81 2.70
C SER A 3 -50.37 -19.04 3.73
N GLY A 4 -50.18 -19.58 4.95
CA GLY A 4 -49.44 -18.87 6.03
C GLY A 4 -47.91 -19.04 6.00
N ALA A 5 -47.41 -20.12 5.43
CA ALA A 5 -45.97 -20.43 5.46
C ALA A 5 -45.14 -19.65 4.43
N ILE A 6 -45.75 -19.28 3.30
CA ILE A 6 -45.06 -18.56 2.21
C ILE A 6 -44.87 -17.09 2.58
N VAL A 7 -45.83 -16.48 3.27
CA VAL A 7 -45.75 -15.06 3.67
C VAL A 7 -44.64 -14.85 4.73
N ASN A 8 -44.46 -15.79 5.66
CA ASN A 8 -43.42 -15.66 6.69
C ASN A 8 -41.98 -15.80 6.13
N THR A 9 -41.78 -16.63 5.10
CA THR A 9 -40.46 -16.81 4.47
C THR A 9 -40.06 -15.59 3.66
N VAL A 10 -40.98 -14.92 2.99
CA VAL A 10 -40.73 -13.70 2.20
C VAL A 10 -40.43 -12.49 3.10
N VAL A 11 -41.13 -12.38 4.24
CA VAL A 11 -40.91 -11.29 5.22
C VAL A 11 -39.54 -11.42 5.89
N HIS A 12 -39.13 -12.64 6.27
CA HIS A 12 -37.79 -12.86 6.82
C HIS A 12 -36.65 -12.67 5.82
N LYS A 13 -36.85 -12.96 4.54
CA LYS A 13 -35.86 -12.73 3.50
C LYS A 13 -35.65 -11.24 3.23
N ASN A 14 -36.75 -10.46 3.14
CA ASN A 14 -36.68 -9.01 2.99
C ASN A 14 -36.14 -8.28 4.21
N ALA A 15 -36.29 -8.78 5.43
CA ALA A 15 -35.70 -8.21 6.63
C ALA A 15 -34.16 -8.40 6.62
N LYS A 16 -33.66 -9.60 6.26
CA LYS A 16 -32.24 -9.90 6.16
C LYS A 16 -31.55 -9.11 5.03
N GLU A 17 -32.22 -8.94 3.90
CA GLU A 17 -31.67 -8.12 2.81
C GLU A 17 -31.60 -6.63 3.17
N LYS A 18 -32.57 -6.12 3.95
CA LYS A 18 -32.53 -4.74 4.46
C LYS A 18 -31.45 -4.55 5.54
N GLU A 19 -31.20 -5.53 6.40
CA GLU A 19 -30.10 -5.48 7.38
C GLU A 19 -28.73 -5.52 6.68
N LEU A 20 -28.53 -6.36 5.66
CA LEU A 20 -27.30 -6.40 4.87
C LEU A 20 -27.08 -5.09 4.10
N GLN A 21 -28.11 -4.51 3.49
CA GLN A 21 -28.00 -3.20 2.82
C GLN A 21 -27.76 -2.05 3.79
N ASN A 22 -28.24 -2.13 5.03
CA ASN A 22 -27.98 -1.11 6.04
C ASN A 22 -26.55 -1.22 6.60
N HIS A 23 -26.01 -2.43 6.70
CA HIS A 23 -24.61 -2.67 7.12
C HIS A 23 -23.63 -2.16 6.07
N ASP A 24 -23.90 -2.38 4.78
CA ASP A 24 -23.11 -1.82 3.66
C ASP A 24 -23.17 -0.29 3.60
N ARG A 25 -24.35 0.30 3.85
CA ARG A 25 -24.51 1.77 3.88
C ARG A 25 -23.80 2.41 5.05
N GLN A 26 -23.72 1.77 6.20
CA GLN A 26 -22.96 2.25 7.35
C GLN A 26 -21.44 2.12 7.14
N GLY A 27 -20.97 1.09 6.46
CA GLY A 27 -19.57 0.92 6.09
C GLY A 27 -19.09 2.01 5.11
N VAL A 28 -19.89 2.30 4.09
CA VAL A 28 -19.59 3.35 3.08
C VAL A 28 -19.73 4.77 3.67
N ALA A 29 -20.70 4.98 4.55
CA ALA A 29 -20.87 6.26 5.26
C ALA A 29 -19.72 6.51 6.25
N GLY A 30 -19.25 5.47 6.96
CA GLY A 30 -18.08 5.54 7.84
C GLY A 30 -16.81 5.98 7.11
N VAL A 31 -16.55 5.40 5.94
CA VAL A 31 -15.39 5.78 5.07
C VAL A 31 -15.51 7.22 4.58
N ARG A 32 -16.72 7.70 4.26
CA ARG A 32 -16.94 9.07 3.82
C ARG A 32 -16.78 10.08 4.94
N ILE A 33 -17.23 9.76 6.16
CA ILE A 33 -17.08 10.59 7.35
C ILE A 33 -15.61 10.65 7.78
N VAL A 34 -14.88 9.53 7.74
CA VAL A 34 -13.43 9.48 8.03
C VAL A 34 -12.66 10.31 7.00
N ARG A 35 -13.01 10.23 5.71
CA ARG A 35 -12.39 11.01 4.65
C ARG A 35 -12.60 12.53 4.84
N GLN A 36 -13.78 12.92 5.29
CA GLN A 36 -14.13 14.34 5.51
C GLN A 36 -13.54 14.87 6.81
N LYS A 37 -13.48 14.06 7.87
CA LYS A 37 -12.92 14.43 9.16
C LYS A 37 -11.39 14.54 9.11
N VAL A 38 -10.71 13.58 8.47
CA VAL A 38 -9.25 13.64 8.25
C VAL A 38 -8.87 14.87 7.41
N ALA A 39 -9.65 15.22 6.37
CA ALA A 39 -9.41 16.42 5.58
C ALA A 39 -9.65 17.73 6.37
N THR A 40 -10.55 17.72 7.35
CA THR A 40 -10.89 18.90 8.15
C THR A 40 -9.95 19.06 9.36
N ASP A 41 -9.56 17.97 10.00
CA ASP A 41 -8.64 17.98 11.15
C ASP A 41 -7.19 18.29 10.73
N LEU A 42 -6.79 17.90 9.49
CA LEU A 42 -5.49 18.29 8.92
C LEU A 42 -5.40 19.78 8.53
N ALA A 43 -6.54 20.47 8.37
CA ALA A 43 -6.56 21.88 8.05
C ALA A 43 -6.38 22.79 9.28
N GLY A 44 -6.40 22.25 10.51
CA GLY A 44 -6.35 23.02 11.76
C GLY A 44 -5.19 22.70 12.71
N GLN A 45 -4.37 21.69 12.42
CA GLN A 45 -3.19 21.38 13.23
C GLN A 45 -1.93 21.90 12.53
N GLU A 46 -1.27 22.88 13.13
CA GLU A 46 0.14 23.16 12.86
C GLU A 46 0.92 21.89 13.17
N LEU A 47 1.24 21.13 12.12
CA LEU A 47 2.15 19.98 12.22
C LEU A 47 3.47 20.48 12.82
N PRO A 48 4.12 19.75 13.75
CA PRO A 48 5.44 20.11 14.21
C PRO A 48 6.32 20.27 12.98
N GLU A 49 6.95 21.42 12.88
CA GLU A 49 7.81 21.85 11.79
C GLU A 49 8.91 20.79 11.58
N THR A 50 8.63 19.78 10.78
CA THR A 50 9.67 18.88 10.29
C THR A 50 10.60 19.76 9.47
N ALA A 51 11.82 19.96 9.95
CA ALA A 51 12.81 20.84 9.36
C ALA A 51 12.81 20.63 7.84
N SER A 52 12.47 21.66 7.09
CA SER A 52 12.42 21.62 5.63
C SER A 52 13.76 21.09 5.12
N PRO A 53 13.78 20.10 4.22
CA PRO A 53 15.01 19.49 3.77
C PRO A 53 15.96 20.56 3.23
N THR A 54 17.22 20.49 3.62
CA THR A 54 18.26 21.42 3.21
C THR A 54 18.38 21.44 1.67
N LEU A 55 18.95 22.51 1.13
CA LEU A 55 19.19 22.62 -0.30
C LEU A 55 20.04 21.44 -0.82
N GLN A 56 20.97 20.94 -0.01
CA GLN A 56 21.82 19.80 -0.36
C GLN A 56 21.00 18.49 -0.41
N GLU A 57 20.12 18.25 0.54
CA GLU A 57 19.23 17.08 0.54
C GLU A 57 18.26 17.10 -0.63
N ARG A 58 17.67 18.26 -0.94
CA ARG A 58 16.82 18.43 -2.13
C ARG A 58 17.59 18.11 -3.42
N LYS A 59 18.83 18.61 -3.55
CA LYS A 59 19.69 18.33 -4.70
C LYS A 59 20.03 16.84 -4.80
N GLN A 60 20.33 16.18 -3.68
CA GLN A 60 20.60 14.74 -3.66
C GLN A 60 19.36 13.94 -4.07
N GLN A 61 18.19 14.33 -3.58
CA GLN A 61 16.92 13.67 -3.95
C GLN A 61 16.61 13.85 -5.45
N LEU A 62 16.81 15.04 -6.01
CA LEU A 62 16.62 15.28 -7.43
C LEU A 62 17.52 14.40 -8.30
N VAL A 63 18.81 14.26 -7.95
CA VAL A 63 19.75 13.41 -8.68
C VAL A 63 19.36 11.94 -8.54
N ARG A 64 18.99 11.49 -7.34
CA ARG A 64 18.52 10.12 -7.10
C ARG A 64 17.30 9.80 -7.95
N THR A 65 16.31 10.69 -7.97
CA THR A 65 15.10 10.55 -8.78
C THR A 65 15.44 10.49 -10.27
N ALA A 66 16.31 11.37 -10.77
CA ALA A 66 16.71 11.37 -12.17
C ALA A 66 17.39 10.05 -12.59
N ILE A 67 18.28 9.50 -11.76
CA ILE A 67 18.91 8.20 -12.02
C ILE A 67 17.86 7.09 -12.05
N TRP A 68 16.91 7.12 -11.11
CA TRP A 68 15.88 6.11 -10.98
C TRP A 68 14.89 6.14 -12.15
N ASP A 69 14.45 7.33 -12.58
CA ASP A 69 13.57 7.52 -13.74
C ASP A 69 14.26 7.06 -15.04
N ALA A 70 15.51 7.47 -15.24
CA ALA A 70 16.31 7.03 -16.39
C ALA A 70 16.45 5.50 -16.47
N ALA A 71 16.68 4.85 -15.33
CA ALA A 71 16.81 3.40 -15.26
C ALA A 71 15.48 2.69 -15.57
N THR A 72 14.38 3.11 -14.95
CA THR A 72 13.06 2.49 -15.20
C THR A 72 12.60 2.67 -16.64
N ASP A 73 12.91 3.79 -17.28
CA ASP A 73 12.65 4.01 -18.69
C ASP A 73 13.46 3.04 -19.56
N LEU A 74 14.79 2.93 -19.33
CA LEU A 74 15.66 2.01 -20.07
C LEU A 74 15.24 0.54 -19.86
N PHE A 75 14.90 0.15 -18.64
CA PHE A 75 14.43 -1.21 -18.37
C PHE A 75 13.13 -1.53 -19.13
N ALA A 76 12.25 -0.55 -19.31
CA ALA A 76 11.03 -0.72 -20.09
C ALA A 76 11.30 -0.73 -21.60
N GLU A 77 12.24 0.10 -22.09
CA GLU A 77 12.56 0.29 -23.52
C GLU A 77 13.37 -0.89 -24.06
N GLN A 78 14.50 -1.22 -23.44
CA GLN A 78 15.46 -2.20 -23.95
C GLN A 78 15.60 -3.47 -23.09
N GLY A 79 15.04 -3.47 -21.88
CA GLY A 79 15.08 -4.62 -20.98
C GLY A 79 16.01 -4.42 -19.79
N TYR A 80 15.68 -5.13 -18.69
CA TYR A 80 16.47 -5.04 -17.46
C TYR A 80 17.87 -5.63 -17.63
N ASP A 81 18.00 -6.77 -18.28
CA ASP A 81 19.28 -7.47 -18.39
C ASP A 81 20.23 -6.73 -19.34
N GLU A 82 19.73 -6.20 -20.45
CA GLU A 82 20.49 -5.48 -21.47
C GLU A 82 20.92 -4.07 -21.06
N THR A 83 20.26 -3.48 -20.06
CA THR A 83 20.59 -2.12 -19.61
C THR A 83 21.85 -2.12 -18.75
N THR A 84 22.83 -1.28 -19.11
CA THR A 84 24.06 -1.10 -18.35
C THR A 84 23.99 0.11 -17.41
N ILE A 85 24.88 0.15 -16.42
CA ILE A 85 25.00 1.32 -15.51
C ILE A 85 25.46 2.55 -16.30
N GLU A 86 26.26 2.36 -17.34
CA GLU A 86 26.74 3.39 -18.24
C GLU A 86 25.56 4.06 -18.98
N ASP A 87 24.62 3.27 -19.51
CA ASP A 87 23.42 3.77 -20.19
C ASP A 87 22.56 4.60 -19.23
N ILE A 88 22.37 4.08 -18.01
CA ILE A 88 21.59 4.76 -16.98
C ILE A 88 22.23 6.09 -16.60
N ALA A 89 23.54 6.10 -16.35
CA ALA A 89 24.28 7.30 -15.98
C ALA A 89 24.23 8.35 -17.10
N GLN A 90 24.42 7.93 -18.34
CA GLN A 90 24.33 8.78 -19.52
C GLN A 90 22.93 9.39 -19.66
N LYS A 91 21.88 8.59 -19.62
CA LYS A 91 20.49 9.07 -19.73
C LYS A 91 20.10 10.00 -18.58
N ALA A 92 20.60 9.74 -17.35
CA ALA A 92 20.39 10.59 -16.18
C ALA A 92 21.25 11.88 -16.16
N GLY A 93 22.18 12.06 -17.10
CA GLY A 93 23.10 13.21 -17.14
C GLY A 93 24.09 13.23 -15.98
N VAL A 94 24.50 12.05 -15.47
CA VAL A 94 25.46 11.92 -14.37
C VAL A 94 26.67 11.07 -14.77
N SER A 95 27.79 11.20 -14.05
CA SER A 95 28.93 10.30 -14.24
C SER A 95 28.64 8.93 -13.61
N ARG A 96 29.31 7.86 -14.10
CA ARG A 96 29.31 6.54 -13.46
C ARG A 96 29.66 6.59 -11.97
N ARG A 97 30.66 7.42 -11.60
CA ARG A 97 31.04 7.66 -10.21
C ARG A 97 29.87 8.27 -9.40
N SER A 98 29.12 9.18 -10.01
CA SER A 98 27.93 9.76 -9.38
C SER A 98 26.82 8.73 -9.22
N PHE A 99 26.60 7.84 -10.18
CA PHE A 99 25.65 6.73 -10.03
C PHE A 99 25.99 5.91 -8.79
N PHE A 100 27.22 5.43 -8.65
CA PHE A 100 27.64 4.59 -7.51
C PHE A 100 27.62 5.30 -6.15
N ARG A 101 27.52 6.62 -6.13
CA ARG A 101 27.28 7.37 -4.88
C ARG A 101 25.84 7.20 -4.38
N TYR A 102 24.88 6.92 -5.27
CA TYR A 102 23.45 6.82 -4.94
C TYR A 102 22.93 5.38 -4.93
N PHE A 103 23.48 4.52 -5.78
CA PHE A 103 23.04 3.13 -5.96
C PHE A 103 24.25 2.21 -6.14
N ALA A 104 24.29 1.12 -5.37
CA ALA A 104 25.39 0.17 -5.44
C ALA A 104 25.34 -0.71 -6.72
N SER A 105 24.13 -0.91 -7.29
CA SER A 105 23.91 -1.79 -8.45
C SER A 105 22.56 -1.51 -9.13
N LYS A 106 22.29 -2.16 -10.28
CA LYS A 106 20.94 -2.21 -10.88
C LYS A 106 19.91 -2.83 -9.93
N SER A 107 20.32 -3.88 -9.18
CA SER A 107 19.45 -4.53 -8.21
C SER A 107 19.10 -3.60 -7.05
N ASP A 108 20.08 -2.84 -6.53
CA ASP A 108 19.84 -1.83 -5.50
C ASP A 108 18.86 -0.75 -5.98
N LEU A 109 18.98 -0.35 -7.24
CA LEU A 109 18.06 0.60 -7.83
C LEU A 109 16.61 0.05 -7.91
N MET A 110 16.42 -1.21 -8.31
CA MET A 110 15.09 -1.85 -8.29
C MET A 110 14.54 -1.99 -6.87
N ALA A 111 15.40 -2.34 -5.90
CA ALA A 111 15.03 -2.42 -4.49
C ALA A 111 14.67 -1.05 -3.88
N HIS A 112 15.16 0.05 -4.48
CA HIS A 112 14.86 1.41 -4.01
C HIS A 112 13.37 1.79 -4.16
N GLY A 113 12.68 1.25 -5.15
CA GLY A 113 11.22 1.40 -5.26
C GLY A 113 10.46 0.93 -4.02
N VAL A 114 10.99 -0.08 -3.33
CA VAL A 114 10.45 -0.57 -2.04
C VAL A 114 10.71 0.45 -0.91
N PHE A 115 11.80 1.21 -0.99
CA PHE A 115 12.13 2.22 0.03
C PHE A 115 11.13 3.38 0.02
N ASP A 116 10.79 3.93 -1.15
CA ASP A 116 9.76 4.97 -1.28
C ASP A 116 8.40 4.46 -0.79
N TYR A 117 8.05 3.24 -1.16
CA TYR A 117 6.85 2.56 -0.70
C TYR A 117 6.80 2.43 0.83
N GLY A 118 7.93 2.06 1.47
CA GLY A 118 8.06 1.99 2.92
C GLY A 118 7.87 3.35 3.59
N THR A 119 8.30 4.43 2.97
CA THR A 119 8.07 5.79 3.45
C THR A 119 6.59 6.13 3.45
N TYR A 120 5.87 5.87 2.33
CA TYR A 120 4.42 6.08 2.26
C TYR A 120 3.65 5.27 3.30
N LEU A 121 4.05 4.02 3.55
CA LEU A 121 3.46 3.18 4.59
C LEU A 121 3.63 3.78 5.98
N THR A 122 4.86 4.17 6.33
CA THR A 122 5.14 4.72 7.66
C THR A 122 4.49 6.08 7.89
N GLU A 123 4.38 6.92 6.85
CA GLU A 123 3.66 8.20 6.92
C GLU A 123 2.16 7.98 7.11
N ALA A 124 1.55 7.09 6.33
CA ALA A 124 0.12 6.76 6.44
C ALA A 124 -0.22 6.22 7.85
N ILE A 125 0.63 5.35 8.41
CA ILE A 125 0.44 4.82 9.76
C ILE A 125 0.55 5.93 10.82
N LYS A 126 1.54 6.81 10.71
CA LYS A 126 1.74 7.93 11.63
C LYS A 126 0.60 8.95 11.57
N ALA A 127 0.01 9.13 10.41
CA ALA A 127 -1.13 10.03 10.21
C ALA A 127 -2.43 9.49 10.81
N CYS A 128 -2.52 8.19 11.10
CA CYS A 128 -3.70 7.62 11.75
C CYS A 128 -3.79 8.10 13.21
N PRO A 129 -4.96 8.63 13.66
CA PRO A 129 -5.15 9.06 15.05
C PRO A 129 -4.79 7.98 16.08
N PRO A 130 -4.14 8.32 17.20
CA PRO A 130 -3.72 7.34 18.22
C PRO A 130 -4.84 6.47 18.78
N GLU A 131 -6.06 7.03 18.85
CA GLU A 131 -7.27 6.38 19.36
C GLU A 131 -7.85 5.33 18.39
N TYR A 132 -7.40 5.28 17.13
CA TYR A 132 -7.93 4.30 16.18
C TYR A 132 -7.45 2.89 16.52
N PRO A 133 -8.36 1.90 16.51
CA PRO A 133 -7.98 0.50 16.69
C PRO A 133 -7.13 0.03 15.49
N LEU A 134 -6.36 -1.05 15.70
CA LEU A 134 -5.46 -1.59 14.66
C LEU A 134 -6.20 -1.96 13.35
N SER A 135 -7.47 -2.32 13.41
CA SER A 135 -8.31 -2.58 12.23
C SER A 135 -8.52 -1.36 11.36
N GLU A 136 -8.71 -0.17 11.96
CA GLU A 136 -8.84 1.09 11.22
C GLU A 136 -7.49 1.57 10.68
N VAL A 137 -6.41 1.38 11.46
CA VAL A 137 -5.04 1.64 10.97
C VAL A 137 -4.74 0.79 9.75
N PHE A 138 -5.06 -0.50 9.80
CA PHE A 138 -4.90 -1.42 8.68
C PHE A 138 -5.66 -0.92 7.43
N ARG A 139 -6.97 -0.67 7.56
CA ARG A 139 -7.81 -0.24 6.44
C ARG A 139 -7.34 1.09 5.85
N GLY A 140 -7.15 2.11 6.70
CA GLY A 140 -6.73 3.45 6.29
C GLY A 140 -5.38 3.43 5.56
N THR A 141 -4.39 2.72 6.12
CA THR A 141 -3.06 2.58 5.50
C THR A 141 -3.14 1.89 4.14
N VAL A 142 -3.91 0.80 4.03
CA VAL A 142 -4.07 0.07 2.76
C VAL A 142 -4.65 0.97 1.68
N PHE A 143 -5.72 1.72 1.97
CA PHE A 143 -6.35 2.59 0.98
C PHE A 143 -5.45 3.75 0.58
N GLU A 144 -4.88 4.47 1.54
CA GLU A 144 -4.05 5.65 1.28
C GLU A 144 -2.82 5.28 0.44
N VAL A 145 -2.12 4.22 0.83
CA VAL A 145 -0.90 3.79 0.13
C VAL A 145 -1.23 3.25 -1.27
N ALA A 146 -2.32 2.48 -1.41
CA ALA A 146 -2.74 1.99 -2.71
C ALA A 146 -3.01 3.16 -3.68
N GLN A 147 -3.78 4.16 -3.27
CA GLN A 147 -4.09 5.34 -4.08
C GLN A 147 -2.84 6.16 -4.42
N LYS A 148 -2.01 6.45 -3.41
CA LYS A 148 -0.78 7.24 -3.58
C LYS A 148 0.18 6.57 -4.57
N CYS A 149 0.39 5.27 -4.43
CA CYS A 149 1.27 4.53 -5.33
C CYS A 149 0.69 4.39 -6.75
N ALA A 150 -0.61 4.15 -6.90
CA ALA A 150 -1.25 4.04 -8.22
C ALA A 150 -1.21 5.35 -9.00
N ALA A 151 -1.23 6.50 -8.31
CA ALA A 151 -1.09 7.81 -8.93
C ALA A 151 0.31 8.07 -9.49
N LEU A 152 1.33 7.27 -9.11
CA LEU A 152 2.69 7.42 -9.60
C LEU A 152 2.89 6.62 -10.89
N PRO A 153 3.21 7.25 -12.04
CA PRO A 153 3.43 6.54 -13.31
C PRO A 153 4.49 5.44 -13.21
N ARG A 154 5.50 5.65 -12.37
CA ARG A 154 6.60 4.72 -12.11
C ARG A 154 6.15 3.41 -11.46
N THR A 155 5.08 3.39 -10.67
CA THR A 155 4.60 2.16 -10.03
C THR A 155 4.24 1.10 -11.07
N ARG A 156 3.49 1.49 -12.11
CA ARG A 156 3.11 0.56 -13.20
C ARG A 156 4.35 0.07 -13.97
N LYS A 157 5.33 0.95 -14.23
CA LYS A 157 6.60 0.57 -14.88
C LYS A 157 7.37 -0.47 -14.08
N ILE A 158 7.53 -0.26 -12.76
CA ILE A 158 8.20 -1.23 -11.88
C ILE A 158 7.51 -2.60 -11.94
N MET A 159 6.18 -2.61 -11.85
CA MET A 159 5.41 -3.85 -11.90
C MET A 159 5.58 -4.57 -13.24
N GLN A 160 5.62 -3.85 -14.35
CA GLN A 160 5.89 -4.41 -15.68
C GLN A 160 7.28 -5.04 -15.75
N ILE A 161 8.30 -4.34 -15.25
CA ILE A 161 9.67 -4.84 -15.22
C ILE A 161 9.78 -6.09 -14.33
N ALA A 162 9.23 -6.04 -13.11
CA ALA A 162 9.25 -7.17 -12.18
C ALA A 162 8.45 -8.39 -12.68
N ALA A 163 7.36 -8.17 -13.44
CA ALA A 163 6.60 -9.25 -14.07
C ALA A 163 7.41 -9.97 -15.18
N LYS A 164 8.15 -9.20 -15.96
CA LYS A 164 8.88 -9.68 -17.13
C LYS A 164 10.26 -10.30 -16.77
N TYR A 165 10.98 -9.72 -15.81
CA TYR A 165 12.36 -10.06 -15.48
C TYR A 165 12.48 -10.66 -14.07
N PRO A 166 12.79 -11.98 -13.92
CA PRO A 166 12.92 -12.63 -12.60
C PRO A 166 13.96 -11.96 -11.69
N ALA A 167 15.12 -11.57 -12.23
CA ALA A 167 16.16 -10.89 -11.47
C ALA A 167 15.71 -9.53 -10.92
N ALA A 168 14.93 -8.76 -11.70
CA ALA A 168 14.34 -7.51 -11.24
C ALA A 168 13.29 -7.73 -10.15
N ARG A 169 12.48 -8.79 -10.26
CA ARG A 169 11.50 -9.19 -9.25
C ARG A 169 12.16 -9.60 -7.94
N GLU A 170 13.20 -10.42 -8.01
CA GLU A 170 13.98 -10.83 -6.84
C GLU A 170 14.59 -9.61 -6.13
N ALA A 171 15.21 -8.70 -6.89
CA ALA A 171 15.76 -7.46 -6.37
C ALA A 171 14.69 -6.61 -5.69
N HIS A 172 13.51 -6.47 -6.30
CA HIS A 172 12.38 -5.75 -5.71
C HIS A 172 11.90 -6.37 -4.40
N GLN A 173 11.92 -7.70 -4.29
CA GLN A 173 11.48 -8.43 -3.09
C GLN A 173 12.55 -8.55 -2.00
N SER A 174 13.82 -8.31 -2.31
CA SER A 174 14.95 -8.53 -1.41
C SER A 174 14.89 -7.76 -0.09
N ARG A 175 14.15 -6.66 -0.04
CA ARG A 175 13.98 -5.82 1.16
C ARG A 175 12.64 -5.99 1.87
N ALA A 176 11.89 -7.04 1.55
CA ALA A 176 10.57 -7.26 2.14
C ALA A 176 10.62 -7.39 3.69
N ALA A 177 11.63 -8.09 4.22
CA ALA A 177 11.80 -8.24 5.66
C ALA A 177 12.13 -6.91 6.37
N GLU A 178 13.02 -6.09 5.77
CA GLU A 178 13.35 -4.75 6.26
C GLU A 178 12.11 -3.83 6.24
N LEU A 179 11.32 -3.92 5.18
CA LEU A 179 10.08 -3.17 5.07
C LEU A 179 9.07 -3.58 6.15
N GLN A 180 8.91 -4.88 6.39
CA GLN A 180 8.02 -5.39 7.43
C GLN A 180 8.42 -4.85 8.81
N GLU A 181 9.71 -4.92 9.16
CA GLU A 181 10.21 -4.41 10.44
C GLU A 181 9.97 -2.89 10.60
N ARG A 182 10.14 -2.12 9.51
CA ARG A 182 9.86 -0.68 9.53
C ARG A 182 8.39 -0.37 9.78
N VAL A 183 7.48 -1.11 9.13
CA VAL A 183 6.02 -0.96 9.28
C VAL A 183 5.61 -1.35 10.70
N GLU A 184 6.11 -2.46 11.22
CA GLU A 184 5.87 -2.93 12.58
C GLU A 184 6.29 -1.90 13.64
N LYS A 185 7.50 -1.35 13.51
CA LYS A 185 7.99 -0.27 14.39
C LYS A 185 7.10 0.99 14.30
N ALA A 186 6.63 1.35 13.11
CA ALA A 186 5.74 2.50 12.95
C ALA A 186 4.40 2.30 13.65
N ILE A 187 3.82 1.09 13.59
CA ILE A 187 2.57 0.73 14.28
C ILE A 187 2.77 0.78 15.79
N ALA A 188 3.86 0.19 16.32
CA ALA A 188 4.18 0.18 17.74
C ALA A 188 4.37 1.59 18.30
N LEU A 189 5.16 2.42 17.62
CA LEU A 189 5.39 3.82 18.00
C LEU A 189 4.08 4.61 18.06
N ARG A 190 3.21 4.45 17.06
CA ARG A 190 1.89 5.09 17.04
C ARG A 190 1.04 4.66 18.23
N SER A 191 1.10 3.38 18.61
CA SER A 191 0.34 2.81 19.73
C SER A 191 0.89 3.22 21.11
N GLY A 192 1.99 4.00 21.17
CA GLY A 192 2.63 4.41 22.42
C GLY A 192 3.32 3.28 23.16
N VAL A 193 3.58 2.15 22.52
CA VAL A 193 4.21 0.96 23.12
C VAL A 193 5.71 0.99 22.88
N ALA A 194 6.49 0.69 23.92
CA ALA A 194 7.95 0.74 23.85
C ALA A 194 8.60 -0.35 22.98
N GLY A 195 7.82 -1.33 22.52
CA GLY A 195 8.28 -2.41 21.64
C GLY A 195 7.14 -3.00 20.81
N ALA A 196 7.47 -3.56 19.66
CA ALA A 196 6.49 -4.26 18.83
C ALA A 196 6.14 -5.61 19.45
N ASP A 197 4.86 -5.98 19.42
CA ASP A 197 4.36 -7.30 19.83
C ASP A 197 3.86 -8.10 18.61
N SER A 198 3.38 -9.30 18.86
CA SER A 198 2.86 -10.18 17.80
C SER A 198 1.67 -9.59 17.04
N ALA A 199 0.85 -8.73 17.67
CA ALA A 199 -0.27 -8.08 17.01
C ALA A 199 0.22 -7.01 16.01
N HIS A 200 1.24 -6.24 16.37
CA HIS A 200 1.86 -5.25 15.47
C HIS A 200 2.50 -5.94 14.27
N GLY A 201 3.26 -7.04 14.50
CA GLY A 201 3.86 -7.84 13.43
C GLY A 201 2.82 -8.46 12.49
N MET A 202 1.72 -8.97 13.04
CA MET A 202 0.62 -9.52 12.25
C MET A 202 -0.06 -8.44 11.39
N VAL A 203 -0.35 -7.27 11.95
CA VAL A 203 -0.96 -6.17 11.19
C VAL A 203 -0.01 -5.66 10.11
N ALA A 204 1.29 -5.53 10.38
CA ALA A 204 2.29 -5.18 9.39
C ALA A 204 2.31 -6.18 8.23
N GLY A 205 2.38 -7.48 8.53
CA GLY A 205 2.34 -8.54 7.52
C GLY A 205 1.05 -8.54 6.69
N LEU A 206 -0.11 -8.31 7.33
CA LEU A 206 -1.40 -8.19 6.64
C LEU A 206 -1.44 -6.98 5.70
N ILE A 207 -0.97 -5.81 6.13
CA ILE A 207 -0.89 -4.61 5.28
C ILE A 207 -0.08 -4.92 4.01
N LEU A 208 1.11 -5.47 4.16
CA LEU A 208 2.00 -5.76 3.04
C LEU A 208 1.42 -6.82 2.10
N SER A 209 0.85 -7.89 2.65
CA SER A 209 0.23 -8.97 1.87
C SER A 209 -0.99 -8.50 1.09
N VAL A 210 -1.88 -7.74 1.72
CA VAL A 210 -3.08 -7.20 1.09
C VAL A 210 -2.73 -6.21 -0.01
N LEU A 211 -1.78 -5.30 0.23
CA LEU A 211 -1.30 -4.37 -0.79
C LEU A 211 -0.64 -5.10 -1.97
N ALA A 212 0.13 -6.16 -1.73
CA ALA A 212 0.69 -6.98 -2.81
C ALA A 212 -0.41 -7.62 -3.68
N VAL A 213 -1.50 -8.10 -3.07
CA VAL A 213 -2.66 -8.64 -3.80
C VAL A 213 -3.38 -7.54 -4.59
N ILE A 214 -3.62 -6.36 -3.97
CA ILE A 214 -4.26 -5.23 -4.62
C ILE A 214 -3.47 -4.77 -5.85
N PHE A 215 -2.16 -4.54 -5.70
CA PHE A 215 -1.31 -4.09 -6.82
C PHE A 215 -1.25 -5.12 -7.93
N ARG A 216 -1.12 -6.42 -7.60
CA ARG A 216 -1.14 -7.48 -8.60
C ARG A 216 -2.47 -7.52 -9.35
N ALA A 217 -3.60 -7.52 -8.66
CA ALA A 217 -4.92 -7.55 -9.28
C ALA A 217 -5.19 -6.30 -10.12
N TRP A 218 -4.77 -5.13 -9.65
CA TRP A 218 -4.87 -3.87 -10.38
C TRP A 218 -4.04 -3.89 -11.67
N PHE A 219 -2.83 -4.44 -11.62
CA PHE A 219 -1.92 -4.52 -12.75
C PHE A 219 -2.37 -5.58 -13.78
N GLU A 220 -2.63 -6.83 -13.33
CA GLU A 220 -2.98 -7.95 -14.21
C GLU A 220 -4.32 -7.76 -14.92
N GLN A 221 -5.28 -7.07 -14.29
CA GLN A 221 -6.62 -6.83 -14.83
C GLN A 221 -6.72 -5.51 -15.57
N ASP A 222 -5.62 -4.80 -15.76
CA ASP A 222 -5.55 -3.46 -16.37
C ASP A 222 -6.62 -2.49 -15.84
N ARG A 223 -6.93 -2.60 -14.55
CA ARG A 223 -7.96 -1.79 -13.92
C ARG A 223 -7.49 -0.35 -13.79
N GLN A 224 -8.37 0.58 -14.11
CA GLN A 224 -8.11 2.02 -13.96
C GLN A 224 -8.26 2.45 -12.50
N ASP A 225 -9.23 1.89 -11.77
CA ASP A 225 -9.54 2.27 -10.39
C ASP A 225 -8.97 1.27 -9.37
N ILE A 226 -7.90 1.68 -8.72
CA ILE A 226 -7.29 0.90 -7.64
C ILE A 226 -8.15 0.89 -6.38
N SER A 227 -8.99 1.91 -6.15
CA SER A 227 -9.86 1.98 -4.98
C SER A 227 -10.91 0.87 -5.02
N ALA A 228 -11.55 0.66 -6.18
CA ALA A 228 -12.49 -0.44 -6.37
C ALA A 228 -11.82 -1.81 -6.20
N THR A 229 -10.56 -1.94 -6.64
CA THR A 229 -9.77 -3.16 -6.42
C THR A 229 -9.47 -3.37 -4.93
N ALA A 230 -9.09 -2.32 -4.22
CA ALA A 230 -8.84 -2.38 -2.77
C ALA A 230 -10.11 -2.76 -2.00
N ASP A 231 -11.25 -2.15 -2.30
CA ASP A 231 -12.56 -2.51 -1.70
C ASP A 231 -12.90 -3.99 -1.92
N GLN A 232 -12.72 -4.51 -3.12
CA GLN A 232 -12.99 -5.90 -3.44
C GLN A 232 -12.09 -6.87 -2.67
N VAL A 233 -10.79 -6.57 -2.56
CA VAL A 233 -9.82 -7.40 -1.83
C VAL A 233 -10.13 -7.38 -0.33
N LEU A 234 -10.40 -6.20 0.26
CA LEU A 234 -10.74 -6.06 1.67
C LEU A 234 -12.07 -6.73 2.01
N ALA A 235 -13.08 -6.61 1.16
CA ALA A 235 -14.35 -7.33 1.34
C ALA A 235 -14.16 -8.85 1.28
N THR A 236 -13.26 -9.34 0.42
CA THR A 236 -12.92 -10.77 0.35
C THR A 236 -12.22 -11.24 1.62
N LEU A 237 -11.25 -10.47 2.13
CA LEU A 237 -10.60 -10.75 3.40
C LEU A 237 -11.62 -10.81 4.56
N GLY A 238 -12.52 -9.82 4.63
CA GLY A 238 -13.59 -9.80 5.64
C GLY A 238 -14.45 -11.06 5.62
N ARG A 239 -14.87 -11.52 4.44
CA ARG A 239 -15.63 -12.78 4.29
C ARG A 239 -14.84 -14.00 4.76
N LEU A 240 -13.55 -14.08 4.43
CA LEU A 240 -12.70 -15.20 4.84
C LEU A 240 -12.51 -15.27 6.37
N VAL A 241 -12.42 -14.12 7.03
CA VAL A 241 -12.23 -14.03 8.49
C VAL A 241 -13.55 -14.28 9.23
N CYS A 242 -14.68 -13.73 8.74
CA CYS A 242 -15.99 -13.83 9.41
C CYS A 242 -16.76 -15.14 9.13
N GLN A 243 -16.40 -15.93 8.11
CA GLN A 243 -17.10 -17.18 7.79
C GLN A 243 -16.81 -18.35 8.77
N ASN A 244 -15.96 -18.15 9.76
CA ASN A 244 -15.54 -19.20 10.71
C ASN A 244 -16.42 -19.29 11.99
N GLU A 245 -17.60 -18.68 12.02
CA GLU A 245 -18.53 -18.75 13.17
C GLU A 245 -19.54 -19.91 13.12
N LYS A 246 -19.29 -20.95 12.35
CA LYS A 246 -20.04 -22.21 12.59
C LYS A 246 -19.23 -23.06 13.57
N PRO A 247 -19.75 -23.28 14.83
CA PRO A 247 -19.13 -24.24 15.74
C PRO A 247 -19.15 -25.61 15.06
N ARG A 248 -17.96 -26.24 14.95
CA ARG A 248 -17.90 -27.66 14.57
C ARG A 248 -18.66 -28.43 15.64
N PRO A 249 -19.65 -29.26 15.28
CA PRO A 249 -20.25 -30.17 16.27
C PRO A 249 -19.15 -31.10 16.80
N ILE A 250 -19.04 -31.17 18.11
CA ILE A 250 -18.18 -32.08 18.86
C ILE A 250 -18.68 -33.51 18.65
#